data_44c4aa90b887b3a25074c709947b85a9
#
_entry.id   44c4aa90b887b3a25074c709947b85a9
#
_cell.length_a   1.000
_cell.length_b   1.000
_cell.length_c   1.000
_cell.angle_alpha   90.00
_cell.angle_beta   90.00
_cell.angle_gamma   90.00
#
_symmetry.space_group_name_H-M   'P 1'
#
loop_
_entity.id
_entity.type
_entity.pdbx_description
1 polymer ?
#
loop_
_entity_poly.entity_id
_entity_poly.type
_entity_poly.pdbx_seq_one_letter_code
_entity_poly.pdbx_strand_id
1 'polypeptide(L)'
;KSGPILLTSHCGMFVRLYEETADRLFLDLARAAATAREAHLAPDTHMATYYWSQFDRGPGPFPHHAWWQLGWIADYVFAEAEMRSGRRISFPRGFMTPKVGPQRIFGFEPGTVYGEQANPIMVKGLFEADNTDIEILSALTTDRNRLFLILMNSTPRPQHTALTVHPAAIAGRRIGTVSADDPATGRKITPGGDGAFGITLPGYGIQTLKFDLEQ
;
A
#
# COMPACT_ATOMS: atom_id res chain seq x y z
N LYS A 1 28.73 -8.15 -5.51
CA LYS A 1 27.82 -7.04 -5.75
C LYS A 1 26.39 -7.54 -5.46
N SER A 2 25.97 -7.47 -4.22
CA SER A 2 24.58 -7.75 -3.85
C SER A 2 23.73 -6.52 -4.20
N GLY A 3 22.75 -6.72 -5.07
CA GLY A 3 21.85 -5.63 -5.43
C GLY A 3 20.89 -5.31 -4.30
N PRO A 4 20.38 -4.09 -4.23
CA PRO A 4 19.44 -3.63 -3.21
C PRO A 4 18.13 -4.41 -3.17
N ILE A 5 17.84 -5.15 -4.21
CA ILE A 5 16.69 -6.04 -4.29
C ILE A 5 16.65 -7.09 -3.16
N LEU A 6 17.81 -7.59 -2.74
CA LEU A 6 17.90 -8.53 -1.61
C LEU A 6 17.55 -7.86 -0.29
N LEU A 7 17.79 -6.56 -0.15
CA LEU A 7 17.46 -5.81 1.05
C LEU A 7 15.96 -5.57 1.17
N THR A 8 15.29 -5.25 0.06
CA THR A 8 13.86 -4.92 0.07
C THR A 8 12.96 -6.14 0.07
N SER A 9 13.42 -7.30 -0.41
CA SER A 9 12.63 -8.52 -0.49
C SER A 9 12.22 -9.11 0.86
N HIS A 10 12.87 -8.72 1.94
CA HIS A 10 12.63 -9.24 3.28
C HIS A 10 11.90 -8.26 4.21
N CYS A 11 11.53 -7.06 3.72
CA CYS A 11 10.91 -6.04 4.58
C CYS A 11 9.63 -6.53 5.26
N GLY A 12 8.75 -7.19 4.54
CA GLY A 12 7.52 -7.75 5.10
C GLY A 12 7.80 -8.86 6.12
N MET A 13 8.81 -9.70 5.88
CA MET A 13 9.24 -10.72 6.83
C MET A 13 9.76 -10.10 8.12
N PHE A 14 10.55 -9.03 8.05
CA PHE A 14 11.06 -8.35 9.24
C PHE A 14 9.95 -7.71 10.07
N VAL A 15 8.91 -7.14 9.46
CA VAL A 15 7.73 -6.64 10.20
C VAL A 15 7.08 -7.77 10.98
N ARG A 16 6.90 -8.95 10.39
CA ARG A 16 6.31 -10.11 11.04
C ARG A 16 7.19 -10.67 12.16
N LEU A 17 8.51 -10.69 11.97
CA LEU A 17 9.45 -11.06 13.04
C LEU A 17 9.36 -10.10 14.23
N TYR A 18 9.17 -8.80 13.97
CA TYR A 18 8.91 -7.85 15.04
C TYR A 18 7.61 -8.17 15.81
N GLU A 19 6.52 -8.48 15.10
CA GLU A 19 5.26 -8.86 15.75
C GLU A 19 5.39 -10.09 16.65
N GLU A 20 6.20 -11.08 16.23
CA GLU A 20 6.40 -12.33 16.99
C GLU A 20 7.40 -12.19 18.15
N THR A 21 8.42 -11.35 18.00
CA THR A 21 9.53 -11.27 18.95
C THR A 21 9.51 -10.03 19.83
N ALA A 22 8.77 -8.98 19.42
CA ALA A 22 8.83 -7.63 19.97
C ALA A 22 10.24 -6.98 19.90
N ASP A 23 11.19 -7.58 19.15
CA ASP A 23 12.52 -7.01 18.97
C ASP A 23 12.48 -5.86 17.96
N ARG A 24 12.68 -4.66 18.47
CA ARG A 24 12.65 -3.42 17.70
C ARG A 24 13.62 -3.39 16.52
N LEU A 25 14.72 -4.15 16.60
CA LEU A 25 15.71 -4.24 15.52
C LEU A 25 15.06 -4.66 14.21
N PHE A 26 14.13 -5.64 14.23
CA PHE A 26 13.47 -6.10 13.02
C PHE A 26 12.59 -5.03 12.37
N LEU A 27 11.87 -4.25 13.18
CA LEU A 27 11.06 -3.16 12.65
C LEU A 27 11.91 -2.05 12.05
N ASP A 28 13.02 -1.70 12.70
CA ASP A 28 13.93 -0.67 12.22
C ASP A 28 14.65 -1.12 10.94
N LEU A 29 15.01 -2.39 10.82
CA LEU A 29 15.54 -2.99 9.59
C LEU A 29 14.51 -2.96 8.45
N ALA A 30 13.26 -3.35 8.74
CA ALA A 30 12.19 -3.32 7.74
C ALA A 30 12.00 -1.91 7.16
N ARG A 31 11.90 -0.92 8.02
CA ARG A 31 11.67 0.49 7.65
C ARG A 31 12.86 1.11 6.93
N ALA A 32 14.07 0.86 7.39
CA ALA A 32 15.29 1.32 6.74
C ALA A 32 15.42 0.73 5.32
N ALA A 33 15.15 -0.56 5.16
CA ALA A 33 15.19 -1.21 3.86
C ALA A 33 14.05 -0.74 2.94
N ALA A 34 12.85 -0.50 3.48
CA ALA A 34 11.73 0.05 2.72
C ALA A 34 12.03 1.47 2.22
N THR A 35 12.62 2.33 3.05
CA THR A 35 13.08 3.67 2.64
C THR A 35 14.17 3.59 1.56
N ALA A 36 15.11 2.66 1.68
CA ALA A 36 16.17 2.49 0.69
C ALA A 36 15.65 2.10 -0.71
N ARG A 37 14.45 1.53 -0.82
CA ARG A 37 13.82 1.22 -2.12
C ARG A 37 13.61 2.46 -2.98
N GLU A 38 13.33 3.61 -2.37
CA GLU A 38 13.05 4.86 -3.09
C GLU A 38 14.22 5.31 -3.94
N ALA A 39 15.45 4.99 -3.52
CA ALA A 39 16.65 5.21 -4.32
C ALA A 39 16.65 4.42 -5.65
N HIS A 40 15.73 3.46 -5.80
CA HIS A 40 15.58 2.61 -6.98
C HIS A 40 14.31 2.91 -7.78
N LEU A 41 13.60 3.99 -7.44
CA LEU A 41 12.50 4.51 -8.25
C LEU A 41 13.03 5.53 -9.24
N ALA A 42 12.64 5.39 -10.50
CA ALA A 42 12.91 6.40 -11.50
C ALA A 42 11.92 7.55 -11.32
N PRO A 43 12.36 8.77 -11.00
CA PRO A 43 11.44 9.88 -10.66
C PRO A 43 10.51 10.26 -11.81
N ASP A 44 10.96 10.12 -13.06
CA ASP A 44 10.18 10.53 -14.23
C ASP A 44 9.07 9.55 -14.60
N THR A 45 9.27 8.27 -14.35
CA THR A 45 8.34 7.20 -14.76
C THR A 45 7.65 6.52 -13.61
N HIS A 46 8.07 6.79 -12.37
CA HIS A 46 7.64 6.09 -11.14
C HIS A 46 7.79 4.57 -11.21
N MET A 47 8.72 4.10 -12.05
CA MET A 47 9.00 2.68 -12.20
C MET A 47 10.16 2.26 -11.30
N ALA A 48 10.02 1.10 -10.68
CA ALA A 48 11.08 0.53 -9.88
C ALA A 48 12.20 -0.01 -10.78
N THR A 49 13.45 0.25 -10.39
CA THR A 49 14.63 -0.31 -11.04
C THR A 49 15.00 -1.66 -10.42
N TYR A 50 15.58 -2.51 -11.22
CA TYR A 50 16.08 -3.79 -10.74
C TYR A 50 17.55 -3.64 -10.39
N TYR A 51 17.90 -3.79 -9.13
CA TYR A 51 19.22 -3.74 -8.55
C TYR A 51 20.19 -2.68 -9.17
N TRP A 52 21.48 -2.80 -8.85
CA TRP A 52 22.57 -1.86 -9.15
C TRP A 52 22.85 -1.61 -10.64
N SER A 53 22.24 -2.33 -11.54
CA SER A 53 22.47 -2.19 -12.98
C SER A 53 22.19 -0.77 -13.51
N GLN A 54 21.45 0.04 -12.79
CA GLN A 54 21.31 1.45 -13.12
C GLN A 54 22.63 2.24 -13.06
N PHE A 55 23.57 1.83 -12.20
CA PHE A 55 24.90 2.47 -12.12
C PHE A 55 25.83 2.04 -13.22
N ASP A 56 25.65 0.82 -13.73
CA ASP A 56 26.49 0.25 -14.79
C ASP A 56 25.97 0.58 -16.19
N ARG A 57 24.68 0.86 -16.34
CA ARG A 57 23.99 1.02 -17.62
C ARG A 57 23.26 2.35 -17.79
N GLY A 58 23.49 3.28 -16.89
CA GLY A 58 22.78 4.54 -16.83
C GLY A 58 21.43 4.44 -16.08
N PRO A 59 20.67 5.55 -16.00
CA PRO A 59 19.42 5.56 -15.25
C PRO A 59 18.44 4.53 -15.82
N GLY A 60 18.12 3.49 -15.00
CA GLY A 60 17.04 2.56 -15.32
C GLY A 60 15.73 3.31 -15.32
N PRO A 61 14.59 2.80 -15.67
CA PRO A 61 14.09 1.51 -15.20
C PRO A 61 14.26 0.37 -16.20
N PHE A 62 14.39 -0.85 -15.67
CA PHE A 62 14.34 -2.08 -16.47
C PHE A 62 12.95 -2.70 -16.30
N PRO A 63 12.01 -2.41 -17.19
CA PRO A 63 10.59 -2.70 -16.98
C PRO A 63 10.25 -4.18 -16.83
N HIS A 64 11.10 -5.06 -17.35
CA HIS A 64 10.89 -6.51 -17.27
C HIS A 64 11.09 -7.12 -15.87
N HIS A 65 11.58 -6.33 -14.90
CA HIS A 65 11.77 -6.77 -13.51
C HIS A 65 10.89 -6.00 -12.51
N ALA A 66 10.15 -5.00 -12.96
CA ALA A 66 9.34 -4.15 -12.09
C ALA A 66 8.30 -4.92 -11.25
N TRP A 67 7.74 -5.99 -11.79
CA TRP A 67 6.73 -6.80 -11.11
C TRP A 67 7.22 -7.52 -9.85
N TRP A 68 8.48 -7.90 -9.78
CA TRP A 68 9.06 -8.49 -8.57
C TRP A 68 9.11 -7.48 -7.44
N GLN A 69 9.55 -6.28 -7.75
CA GLN A 69 9.64 -5.21 -6.76
C GLN A 69 8.25 -4.78 -6.27
N LEU A 70 7.27 -4.72 -7.15
CA LEU A 70 5.89 -4.46 -6.77
C LEU A 70 5.36 -5.51 -5.79
N GLY A 71 5.68 -6.79 -5.99
CA GLY A 71 5.30 -7.87 -5.08
C GLY A 71 5.92 -7.71 -3.68
N TRP A 72 7.19 -7.31 -3.59
CA TRP A 72 7.85 -7.11 -2.29
C TRP A 72 7.42 -5.82 -1.60
N ILE A 73 7.20 -4.75 -2.35
CA ILE A 73 6.64 -3.52 -1.83
C ILE A 73 5.24 -3.78 -1.28
N ALA A 74 4.41 -4.51 -2.01
CA ALA A 74 3.09 -4.89 -1.57
C ALA A 74 3.12 -5.74 -0.30
N ASP A 75 4.03 -6.72 -0.21
CA ASP A 75 4.18 -7.56 0.98
C ASP A 75 4.58 -6.73 2.21
N TYR A 76 5.49 -5.76 2.04
CA TYR A 76 5.85 -4.84 3.12
C TYR A 76 4.68 -3.96 3.55
N VAL A 77 4.01 -3.32 2.59
CA VAL A 77 2.88 -2.42 2.86
C VAL A 77 1.73 -3.19 3.54
N PHE A 78 1.46 -4.42 3.11
CA PHE A 78 0.46 -5.29 3.73
C PHE A 78 0.84 -5.66 5.17
N ALA A 79 2.10 -6.01 5.43
CA ALA A 79 2.57 -6.33 6.77
C ALA A 79 2.49 -5.11 7.73
N GLU A 80 2.86 -3.93 7.26
CA GLU A 80 2.71 -2.68 8.04
C GLU A 80 1.24 -2.34 8.31
N ALA A 81 0.35 -2.50 7.32
CA ALA A 81 -1.09 -2.28 7.51
C ALA A 81 -1.69 -3.26 8.53
N GLU A 82 -1.33 -4.53 8.44
CA GLU A 82 -1.74 -5.58 9.37
C GLU A 82 -1.29 -5.25 10.80
N MET A 83 -0.01 -4.97 11.00
CA MET A 83 0.56 -4.63 12.29
C MET A 83 -0.06 -3.35 12.87
N ARG A 84 -0.05 -2.25 12.11
CA ARG A 84 -0.53 -0.94 12.58
C ARG A 84 -2.02 -0.90 12.84
N SER A 85 -2.81 -1.71 12.14
CA SER A 85 -4.26 -1.83 12.38
C SER A 85 -4.61 -2.72 13.59
N GLY A 86 -3.61 -3.34 14.23
CA GLY A 86 -3.85 -4.36 15.26
C GLY A 86 -4.57 -5.59 14.67
N ARG A 87 -4.17 -6.02 13.50
CA ARG A 87 -4.72 -7.17 12.74
C ARG A 87 -6.20 -7.02 12.35
N ARG A 88 -6.71 -5.78 12.29
CA ARG A 88 -8.05 -5.51 11.71
C ARG A 88 -8.04 -5.47 10.19
N ILE A 89 -6.84 -5.42 9.60
CA ILE A 89 -6.60 -5.53 8.18
C ILE A 89 -5.73 -6.77 7.99
N SER A 90 -6.12 -7.65 7.08
CA SER A 90 -5.33 -8.81 6.70
C SER A 90 -5.53 -9.08 5.22
N PHE A 91 -4.44 -9.16 4.47
CA PHE A 91 -4.48 -9.52 3.06
C PHE A 91 -3.75 -10.84 2.85
N PRO A 92 -4.32 -11.74 2.03
CA PRO A 92 -3.69 -13.01 1.75
C PRO A 92 -2.35 -12.77 1.06
N ARG A 93 -1.35 -13.47 1.57
CA ARG A 93 0.01 -13.45 1.02
C ARG A 93 0.07 -14.46 -0.11
N GLY A 94 0.15 -13.96 -1.34
CA GLY A 94 0.31 -14.81 -2.50
C GLY A 94 1.79 -15.09 -2.78
N PHE A 95 2.12 -16.34 -3.02
CA PHE A 95 3.37 -16.71 -3.65
C PHE A 95 3.20 -16.58 -5.16
N MET A 96 3.94 -15.65 -5.79
CA MET A 96 4.07 -15.66 -7.24
C MET A 96 5.17 -16.63 -7.64
N THR A 97 4.83 -17.67 -8.37
CA THR A 97 5.84 -18.55 -8.94
C THR A 97 6.65 -17.81 -10.00
N PRO A 98 7.97 -17.98 -10.01
CA PRO A 98 8.80 -17.42 -11.06
C PRO A 98 8.38 -17.99 -12.42
N LYS A 99 8.73 -17.31 -13.47
CA LYS A 99 8.29 -17.40 -14.86
C LYS A 99 8.70 -18.70 -15.61
N VAL A 100 8.57 -19.85 -14.96
CA VAL A 100 8.78 -21.15 -15.59
C VAL A 100 7.44 -21.88 -15.55
N GLY A 101 6.61 -21.60 -16.56
CA GLY A 101 5.25 -22.15 -16.65
C GLY A 101 4.14 -21.14 -16.31
N PRO A 102 2.88 -21.57 -16.28
CA PRO A 102 1.76 -20.69 -15.97
C PRO A 102 1.92 -20.12 -14.56
N GLN A 103 1.90 -18.80 -14.44
CA GLN A 103 1.97 -18.11 -13.15
C GLN A 103 0.76 -18.52 -12.32
N ARG A 104 0.98 -19.06 -11.14
CA ARG A 104 -0.07 -19.41 -10.19
C ARG A 104 0.13 -18.61 -8.91
N ILE A 105 -0.94 -17.98 -8.46
CA ILE A 105 -1.03 -17.44 -7.12
C ILE A 105 -1.57 -18.57 -6.25
N PHE A 106 -0.77 -19.05 -5.31
CA PHE A 106 -1.17 -20.11 -4.37
C PHE A 106 -1.77 -19.46 -3.12
N GLY A 107 -2.87 -20.04 -2.62
CA GLY A 107 -3.47 -19.67 -1.35
C GLY A 107 -4.17 -18.32 -1.37
N PHE A 108 -4.81 -17.95 -2.48
CA PHE A 108 -5.58 -16.71 -2.53
C PHE A 108 -6.91 -16.90 -1.78
N GLU A 109 -6.91 -16.49 -0.54
CA GLU A 109 -8.14 -16.22 0.21
C GLU A 109 -8.43 -14.72 0.15
N PRO A 110 -9.70 -14.28 0.10
CA PRO A 110 -10.03 -12.88 0.19
C PRO A 110 -9.42 -12.26 1.46
N GLY A 111 -8.84 -11.09 1.32
CA GLY A 111 -8.42 -10.30 2.46
C GLY A 111 -9.61 -9.80 3.27
N THR A 112 -9.33 -9.29 4.45
CA THR A 112 -10.33 -8.63 5.30
C THR A 112 -9.87 -7.24 5.68
N VAL A 113 -10.80 -6.29 5.63
CA VAL A 113 -10.60 -4.92 6.12
C VAL A 113 -11.71 -4.65 7.12
N TYR A 114 -11.37 -4.54 8.40
CA TYR A 114 -12.34 -4.35 9.50
C TYR A 114 -13.53 -5.32 9.45
N GLY A 115 -13.25 -6.62 9.20
CA GLY A 115 -14.25 -7.67 9.18
C GLY A 115 -14.99 -7.84 7.85
N GLU A 116 -14.77 -6.97 6.88
CA GLU A 116 -15.36 -7.08 5.54
C GLU A 116 -14.38 -7.77 4.59
N GLN A 117 -14.86 -8.72 3.79
CA GLN A 117 -14.02 -9.36 2.76
C GLN A 117 -13.68 -8.35 1.66
N ALA A 118 -12.42 -8.03 1.52
CA ALA A 118 -11.93 -7.08 0.54
C ALA A 118 -10.54 -7.48 0.03
N ASN A 119 -10.29 -7.21 -1.24
CA ASN A 119 -9.02 -7.49 -1.88
C ASN A 119 -8.30 -6.21 -2.27
N PRO A 120 -6.96 -6.16 -2.17
CA PRO A 120 -6.19 -5.05 -2.69
C PRO A 120 -6.47 -4.86 -4.18
N ILE A 121 -6.57 -3.61 -4.60
CA ILE A 121 -6.72 -3.24 -6.01
C ILE A 121 -5.66 -2.21 -6.39
N MET A 122 -5.28 -2.19 -7.66
CA MET A 122 -4.44 -1.16 -8.26
C MET A 122 -5.19 -0.58 -9.45
N VAL A 123 -5.81 0.58 -9.25
CA VAL A 123 -6.56 1.28 -10.29
C VAL A 123 -5.94 2.65 -10.52
N LYS A 124 -5.43 2.87 -11.72
CA LYS A 124 -4.82 4.17 -12.08
C LYS A 124 -5.87 5.28 -12.00
N GLY A 125 -5.50 6.39 -11.35
CA GLY A 125 -6.37 7.55 -11.20
C GLY A 125 -7.53 7.35 -10.23
N LEU A 126 -7.46 6.36 -9.33
CA LEU A 126 -8.47 6.16 -8.29
C LEU A 126 -8.45 7.25 -7.24
N PHE A 127 -7.29 7.76 -6.94
CA PHE A 127 -7.09 8.85 -5.98
C PHE A 127 -5.87 9.70 -6.36
N GLU A 128 -5.85 10.92 -5.83
CA GLU A 128 -4.72 11.83 -5.86
C GLU A 128 -4.42 12.28 -4.43
N ALA A 129 -3.15 12.33 -4.07
CA ALA A 129 -2.67 12.80 -2.78
C ALA A 129 -1.44 13.71 -3.00
N ASP A 130 -1.34 14.77 -2.22
CA ASP A 130 -0.29 15.78 -2.34
C ASP A 130 0.97 15.47 -1.51
N ASN A 131 0.93 14.41 -0.70
CA ASN A 131 2.04 14.02 0.17
C ASN A 131 2.48 12.56 -0.07
N THR A 132 3.70 12.40 -0.58
CA THR A 132 4.29 11.09 -0.88
C THR A 132 4.81 10.33 0.35
N ASP A 133 4.94 10.99 1.50
CA ASP A 133 5.29 10.35 2.78
C ASP A 133 4.11 9.53 3.37
N ILE A 134 2.92 9.67 2.79
CA ILE A 134 1.75 8.87 3.14
C ILE A 134 1.52 7.82 2.06
N GLU A 135 1.76 6.57 2.39
CA GLU A 135 1.44 5.44 1.53
C GLU A 135 -0.06 5.15 1.57
N ILE A 136 -0.66 4.90 0.39
CA ILE A 136 -2.09 4.64 0.26
C ILE A 136 -2.29 3.29 -0.41
N LEU A 137 -2.92 2.38 0.32
CA LEU A 137 -3.35 1.09 -0.17
C LEU A 137 -4.86 1.12 -0.42
N SER A 138 -5.29 0.70 -1.59
CA SER A 138 -6.71 0.58 -1.92
C SER A 138 -7.17 -0.88 -1.91
N ALA A 139 -8.37 -1.11 -1.37
CA ALA A 139 -9.01 -2.41 -1.36
C ALA A 139 -10.50 -2.29 -1.71
N LEU A 140 -11.01 -3.28 -2.42
CA LEU A 140 -12.40 -3.33 -2.85
C LEU A 140 -13.06 -4.59 -2.30
N THR A 141 -14.27 -4.47 -1.78
CA THR A 141 -15.04 -5.63 -1.32
C THR A 141 -15.36 -6.57 -2.47
N THR A 142 -15.56 -7.84 -2.12
CA THR A 142 -15.84 -8.88 -3.12
C THR A 142 -17.11 -8.60 -3.92
N ASP A 143 -18.13 -8.02 -3.28
CA ASP A 143 -19.37 -7.56 -3.91
C ASP A 143 -19.22 -6.22 -4.66
N ARG A 144 -18.03 -5.59 -4.56
CA ARG A 144 -17.68 -4.31 -5.18
C ARG A 144 -18.53 -3.12 -4.74
N ASN A 145 -19.17 -3.18 -3.59
CA ASN A 145 -20.03 -2.12 -3.07
C ASN A 145 -19.30 -1.17 -2.10
N ARG A 146 -18.06 -1.52 -1.69
CA ARG A 146 -17.27 -0.69 -0.79
C ARG A 146 -15.82 -0.61 -1.22
N LEU A 147 -15.31 0.61 -1.17
CA LEU A 147 -13.89 0.93 -1.37
C LEU A 147 -13.28 1.29 -0.02
N PHE A 148 -12.13 0.71 0.28
CA PHE A 148 -11.29 1.12 1.39
C PHE A 148 -10.02 1.79 0.86
N LEU A 149 -9.67 2.93 1.43
CA LEU A 149 -8.36 3.55 1.30
C LEU A 149 -7.68 3.52 2.66
N ILE A 150 -6.53 2.85 2.72
CA ILE A 150 -5.74 2.65 3.93
C ILE A 150 -4.52 3.54 3.80
N LEU A 151 -4.46 4.59 4.62
CA LEU A 151 -3.41 5.59 4.60
C LEU A 151 -2.44 5.31 5.73
N MET A 152 -1.14 5.28 5.42
CA MET A 152 -0.08 5.01 6.38
C MET A 152 1.00 6.07 6.27
N ASN A 153 1.30 6.75 7.37
CA ASN A 153 2.44 7.65 7.45
C ASN A 153 3.75 6.84 7.55
N SER A 154 4.62 6.94 6.57
CA SER A 154 5.89 6.20 6.53
C SER A 154 7.03 6.89 7.30
N THR A 155 6.76 8.03 7.95
CA THR A 155 7.75 8.82 8.69
C THR A 155 7.49 8.84 10.20
N PRO A 156 8.51 9.16 11.02
CA PRO A 156 8.33 9.29 12.47
C PRO A 156 7.62 10.58 12.90
N ARG A 157 7.39 11.53 11.99
CA ARG A 157 6.75 12.82 12.28
C ARG A 157 5.30 12.82 11.81
N PRO A 158 4.42 13.62 12.43
CA PRO A 158 3.09 13.81 11.90
C PRO A 158 3.12 14.32 10.46
N GLN A 159 2.26 13.78 9.61
CA GLN A 159 2.11 14.14 8.20
C GLN A 159 0.65 14.50 7.91
N HIS A 160 0.48 15.42 6.96
CA HIS A 160 -0.82 15.82 6.45
C HIS A 160 -0.88 15.56 4.94
N THR A 161 -2.06 15.18 4.45
CA THR A 161 -2.34 15.09 3.01
C THR A 161 -3.75 15.56 2.69
N ALA A 162 -3.89 16.20 1.53
CA ALA A 162 -5.18 16.41 0.88
C ALA A 162 -5.41 15.25 -0.10
N LEU A 163 -6.45 14.46 0.14
CA LEU A 163 -6.79 13.27 -0.62
C LEU A 163 -8.05 13.53 -1.46
N THR A 164 -7.95 13.44 -2.77
CA THR A 164 -9.10 13.43 -3.68
C THR A 164 -9.34 12.02 -4.20
N VAL A 165 -10.59 11.57 -4.24
CA VAL A 165 -10.96 10.22 -4.65
C VAL A 165 -11.83 10.27 -5.90
N HIS A 166 -11.46 9.48 -6.90
CA HIS A 166 -12.11 9.40 -8.21
C HIS A 166 -12.75 8.01 -8.43
N PRO A 167 -13.92 7.73 -7.84
CA PRO A 167 -14.53 6.40 -7.88
C PRO A 167 -14.92 5.95 -9.28
N ALA A 168 -15.14 6.86 -10.20
CA ALA A 168 -15.41 6.56 -11.61
C ALA A 168 -14.31 5.71 -12.27
N ALA A 169 -13.08 5.72 -11.72
CA ALA A 169 -12.00 4.83 -12.14
C ALA A 169 -12.32 3.34 -11.88
N ILE A 170 -13.26 3.04 -10.99
CA ILE A 170 -13.74 1.68 -10.72
C ILE A 170 -14.97 1.39 -11.60
N ALA A 171 -14.75 1.07 -12.88
CA ALA A 171 -15.77 0.54 -13.79
C ALA A 171 -17.17 1.20 -13.68
N GLY A 172 -17.22 2.54 -13.73
CA GLY A 172 -18.47 3.30 -13.73
C GLY A 172 -19.15 3.47 -12.37
N ARG A 173 -18.49 3.09 -11.27
CA ARG A 173 -19.01 3.29 -9.92
C ARG A 173 -18.94 4.76 -9.49
N ARG A 174 -19.84 5.15 -8.60
CA ARG A 174 -19.85 6.46 -7.96
C ARG A 174 -19.73 6.29 -6.46
N ILE A 175 -19.24 7.30 -5.76
CA ILE A 175 -19.38 7.35 -4.30
C ILE A 175 -20.83 7.75 -4.01
N GLY A 176 -21.56 6.93 -3.28
CA GLY A 176 -22.96 7.16 -2.93
C GLY A 176 -23.14 8.29 -1.93
N THR A 177 -22.15 8.51 -1.07
CA THR A 177 -22.12 9.61 -0.13
C THR A 177 -20.82 10.39 -0.24
N VAL A 178 -20.89 11.72 -0.13
CA VAL A 178 -19.72 12.62 -0.18
C VAL A 178 -18.84 12.52 1.07
N SER A 179 -19.16 11.62 2.00
CA SER A 179 -18.38 11.38 3.22
C SER A 179 -17.81 9.98 3.26
N ALA A 180 -16.64 9.85 3.86
CA ALA A 180 -16.04 8.56 4.19
C ALA A 180 -16.31 8.22 5.67
N ASP A 181 -16.45 6.93 5.96
CA ASP A 181 -16.43 6.44 7.33
C ASP A 181 -15.00 6.02 7.69
N ASP A 182 -14.57 6.31 8.91
CA ASP A 182 -13.39 5.71 9.51
C ASP A 182 -13.82 4.47 10.31
N PRO A 183 -13.58 3.25 9.80
CA PRO A 183 -14.06 2.03 10.46
C PRO A 183 -13.34 1.73 11.78
N ALA A 184 -12.21 2.40 12.06
CA ALA A 184 -11.52 2.25 13.33
C ALA A 184 -12.23 3.01 14.47
N THR A 185 -12.82 4.15 14.17
CA THR A 185 -13.42 5.06 15.15
C THR A 185 -14.93 5.23 14.97
N GLY A 186 -15.50 4.79 13.86
CA GLY A 186 -16.90 5.05 13.47
C GLY A 186 -17.18 6.51 13.11
N ARG A 187 -16.15 7.33 12.97
CA ARG A 187 -16.28 8.75 12.69
C ARG A 187 -16.48 8.98 11.19
N LYS A 188 -17.44 9.83 10.84
CA LYS A 188 -17.59 10.34 9.47
C LYS A 188 -16.56 11.43 9.19
N ILE A 189 -15.95 11.36 8.00
CA ILE A 189 -15.00 12.33 7.49
C ILE A 189 -15.59 12.93 6.23
N THR A 190 -15.82 14.23 6.24
CA THR A 190 -16.36 14.96 5.09
C THR A 190 -15.25 15.67 4.35
N PRO A 191 -15.33 15.74 3.00
CA PRO A 191 -14.35 16.51 2.23
C PRO A 191 -14.53 18.01 2.51
N GLY A 192 -13.48 18.77 2.27
CA GLY A 192 -13.50 20.24 2.24
C GLY A 192 -14.31 20.79 1.07
N GLY A 193 -14.39 22.11 0.97
CA GLY A 193 -15.10 22.79 -0.12
C GLY A 193 -14.53 22.55 -1.53
N ASP A 194 -13.30 22.10 -1.60
CA ASP A 194 -12.58 21.66 -2.81
C ASP A 194 -12.81 20.18 -3.18
N GLY A 195 -13.56 19.45 -2.36
CA GLY A 195 -13.82 18.02 -2.54
C GLY A 195 -12.70 17.09 -2.02
N ALA A 196 -11.62 17.65 -1.45
CA ALA A 196 -10.54 16.87 -0.90
C ALA A 196 -10.76 16.52 0.58
N PHE A 197 -10.33 15.35 1.00
CA PHE A 197 -10.31 14.91 2.39
C PHE A 197 -8.99 15.35 3.04
N GLY A 198 -9.05 16.26 4.01
CA GLY A 198 -7.89 16.64 4.83
C GLY A 198 -7.59 15.56 5.87
N ILE A 199 -6.50 14.84 5.71
CA ILE A 199 -6.08 13.74 6.60
C ILE A 199 -4.78 14.11 7.31
N THR A 200 -4.75 13.94 8.62
CA THR A 200 -3.53 14.10 9.42
C THR A 200 -3.25 12.81 10.17
N LEU A 201 -2.08 12.25 9.94
CA LEU A 201 -1.63 11.03 10.60
C LEU A 201 -0.46 11.34 11.55
N PRO A 202 -0.46 10.80 12.77
CA PRO A 202 0.72 10.84 13.63
C PRO A 202 1.88 10.07 12.99
N GLY A 203 3.09 10.20 13.55
CA GLY A 203 4.25 9.44 13.08
C GLY A 203 3.97 7.94 13.09
N TYR A 204 4.21 7.28 11.96
CA TYR A 204 3.88 5.86 11.71
C TYR A 204 2.39 5.51 11.95
N GLY A 205 1.51 6.49 11.92
CA GLY A 205 0.07 6.29 12.09
C GLY A 205 -0.58 5.64 10.87
N ILE A 206 -1.78 5.09 11.12
CA ILE A 206 -2.65 4.50 10.10
C ILE A 206 -4.06 5.04 10.25
N GLN A 207 -4.72 5.28 9.13
CA GLN A 207 -6.15 5.57 9.08
C GLN A 207 -6.77 4.88 7.88
N THR A 208 -7.96 4.35 8.05
CA THR A 208 -8.73 3.75 6.96
C THR A 208 -9.95 4.61 6.65
N LEU A 209 -10.19 4.87 5.39
CA LEU A 209 -11.42 5.49 4.90
C LEU A 209 -12.24 4.42 4.19
N LYS A 210 -13.52 4.35 4.51
CA LYS A 210 -14.50 3.48 3.86
C LYS A 210 -15.50 4.32 3.06
N PHE A 211 -15.70 3.96 1.81
CA PHE A 211 -16.66 4.59 0.91
C PHE A 211 -17.67 3.56 0.45
N ASP A 212 -18.95 3.87 0.56
CA ASP A 212 -20.00 3.12 -0.11
C ASP A 212 -20.04 3.51 -1.59
N LEU A 213 -20.09 2.50 -2.47
CA LEU A 213 -20.10 2.68 -3.92
C LEU A 213 -21.49 2.36 -4.45
N GLU A 214 -22.02 3.24 -5.32
CA GLU A 214 -23.24 3.06 -6.06
C GLU A 214 -22.94 2.69 -7.52
N GLN A 215 -23.92 2.06 -8.18
CA GLN A 215 -23.84 1.72 -9.61
C GLN A 215 -23.98 2.94 -10.51
#